data_e43387eef7247ade39b63a62b81e3965
#
_entry.id   e43387eef7247ade39b63a62b81e3965
#
_cell.length_a   1.000
_cell.length_b   1.000
_cell.length_c   1.000
_cell.angle_alpha   90.00
_cell.angle_beta   90.00
_cell.angle_gamma   90.00
#
_symmetry.space_group_name_H-M   'P 1'
#
loop_
_entity.id
_entity.type
_entity.pdbx_description
1 polymer ?
#
loop_
_entity_poly.entity_id
_entity_poly.type
_entity_poly.pdbx_seq_one_letter_code
_entity_poly.pdbx_strand_id
1 'polypeptide(L)'
;MDVVVVGAGPAGVFAALRAADLGARTTLVSRDAFGGMAATDGPVPVRTLAHAARLARDARQLESYGIAAGAGAVDYGPLLRRVSEVVEAVGRSSALRAQIDALGVTVHEKAG
;
A
#
# COMPACT_ATOMS: atom_id res chain seq x y z
N MET A 1 -20.59 -21.59 -9.78
CA MET A 1 -21.23 -20.36 -9.25
C MET A 1 -20.29 -19.21 -9.57
N ASP A 2 -20.84 -18.08 -9.99
CA ASP A 2 -20.06 -16.89 -10.28
C ASP A 2 -20.23 -15.88 -9.14
N VAL A 3 -19.13 -15.31 -8.69
CA VAL A 3 -19.09 -14.32 -7.59
C VAL A 3 -18.37 -13.07 -8.07
N VAL A 4 -18.98 -11.92 -7.88
CA VAL A 4 -18.36 -10.64 -8.13
C VAL A 4 -18.19 -9.92 -6.79
N VAL A 5 -16.95 -9.54 -6.48
CA VAL A 5 -16.60 -8.77 -5.29
C VAL A 5 -16.25 -7.35 -5.70
N VAL A 6 -16.89 -6.36 -5.11
CA VAL A 6 -16.64 -4.94 -5.39
C VAL A 6 -15.83 -4.33 -4.26
N GLY A 7 -14.63 -3.85 -4.61
CA GLY A 7 -13.66 -3.24 -3.70
C GLY A 7 -12.47 -4.17 -3.40
N ALA A 8 -11.28 -3.76 -3.83
CA ALA A 8 -10.01 -4.49 -3.62
C ALA A 8 -9.25 -4.04 -2.36
N GLY A 9 -9.96 -3.56 -1.36
CA GLY A 9 -9.41 -3.39 -0.01
C GLY A 9 -9.27 -4.75 0.70
N PRO A 10 -8.67 -4.79 1.91
CA PRO A 10 -8.42 -6.04 2.62
C PRO A 10 -9.63 -6.96 2.73
N ALA A 11 -10.79 -6.43 3.09
CA ALA A 11 -12.02 -7.22 3.23
C ALA A 11 -12.46 -7.85 1.90
N GLY A 12 -12.45 -7.08 0.81
CA GLY A 12 -12.82 -7.57 -0.51
C GLY A 12 -11.85 -8.63 -1.03
N VAL A 13 -10.56 -8.43 -0.82
CA VAL A 13 -9.53 -9.40 -1.20
C VAL A 13 -9.74 -10.72 -0.46
N PHE A 14 -9.95 -10.70 0.85
CA PHE A 14 -10.23 -11.93 1.62
C PHE A 14 -11.54 -12.59 1.22
N ALA A 15 -12.58 -11.82 0.90
CA ALA A 15 -13.84 -12.36 0.39
C ALA A 15 -13.64 -13.06 -0.97
N ALA A 16 -12.89 -12.45 -1.89
CA ALA A 16 -12.59 -13.02 -3.18
C ALA A 16 -11.74 -14.29 -3.08
N LEU A 17 -10.70 -14.28 -2.24
CA LEU A 17 -9.89 -15.47 -1.95
C LEU A 17 -10.75 -16.61 -1.42
N ARG A 18 -11.63 -16.34 -0.48
CA ARG A 18 -12.50 -17.36 0.11
C ARG A 18 -13.51 -17.91 -0.88
N ALA A 19 -14.09 -17.06 -1.72
CA ALA A 19 -15.02 -17.50 -2.76
C ALA A 19 -14.32 -18.43 -3.79
N ALA A 20 -13.13 -18.05 -4.23
CA ALA A 20 -12.34 -18.83 -5.16
C ALA A 20 -11.88 -20.17 -4.54
N ASP A 21 -11.43 -20.18 -3.29
CA ASP A 21 -11.05 -21.38 -2.54
C ASP A 21 -12.21 -22.37 -2.41
N LEU A 22 -13.44 -21.89 -2.35
CA LEU A 22 -14.67 -22.69 -2.34
C LEU A 22 -15.13 -23.12 -3.74
N GLY A 23 -14.33 -22.88 -4.78
CA GLY A 23 -14.59 -23.29 -6.15
C GLY A 23 -15.50 -22.36 -6.95
N ALA A 24 -15.74 -21.13 -6.50
CA ALA A 24 -16.47 -20.15 -7.29
C ALA A 24 -15.56 -19.51 -8.36
N ARG A 25 -16.10 -19.26 -9.55
CA ARG A 25 -15.47 -18.37 -10.52
C ARG A 25 -15.60 -16.94 -10.01
N THR A 26 -14.50 -16.34 -9.58
CA THR A 26 -14.52 -15.10 -8.83
C THR A 26 -13.91 -13.96 -9.63
N THR A 27 -14.59 -12.82 -9.63
CA THR A 27 -14.12 -11.55 -10.19
C THR A 27 -14.05 -10.49 -9.08
N LEU A 28 -12.91 -9.84 -8.94
CA LEU A 28 -12.68 -8.74 -8.04
C LEU A 28 -12.60 -7.43 -8.82
N VAL A 29 -13.47 -6.49 -8.52
CA VAL A 29 -13.55 -5.20 -9.20
C VAL A 29 -13.18 -4.08 -8.25
N SER A 30 -12.32 -3.17 -8.67
CA SER A 30 -11.92 -2.01 -7.87
C SER A 30 -11.93 -0.72 -8.70
N ARG A 31 -12.46 0.34 -8.12
CA ARG A 31 -12.36 1.68 -8.68
C ARG A 31 -10.90 2.16 -8.70
N ASP A 32 -10.16 1.85 -7.64
CA ASP A 32 -8.77 2.27 -7.44
C ASP A 32 -7.81 1.07 -7.62
N ALA A 33 -6.53 1.29 -7.36
CA ALA A 33 -5.53 0.23 -7.38
C ALA A 33 -5.79 -0.84 -6.31
N PHE A 34 -5.22 -2.02 -6.51
CA PHE A 34 -5.27 -3.13 -5.58
C PHE A 34 -4.71 -2.75 -4.20
N GLY A 35 -5.39 -3.18 -3.14
CA GLY A 35 -5.07 -2.85 -1.75
C GLY A 35 -6.00 -1.81 -1.14
N GLY A 36 -6.73 -1.06 -1.98
CA GLY A 36 -7.70 -0.05 -1.56
C GLY A 36 -7.07 1.06 -0.72
N MET A 37 -7.89 1.79 0.02
CA MET A 37 -7.47 2.92 0.86
C MET A 37 -6.38 2.56 1.87
N ALA A 38 -6.30 1.31 2.32
CA ALA A 38 -5.27 0.89 3.26
C ALA A 38 -3.85 1.05 2.68
N ALA A 39 -3.69 0.83 1.39
CA ALA A 39 -2.41 1.00 0.70
C ALA A 39 -2.19 2.43 0.20
N THR A 40 -3.22 3.08 -0.36
CA THR A 40 -3.09 4.35 -1.08
C THR A 40 -3.17 5.57 -0.16
N ASP A 41 -4.11 5.59 0.80
CA ASP A 41 -4.43 6.77 1.61
C ASP A 41 -4.38 6.51 3.12
N GLY A 42 -4.12 5.27 3.53
CA GLY A 42 -4.17 4.83 4.91
C GLY A 42 -2.79 4.53 5.53
N PRO A 43 -2.63 3.34 6.13
CA PRO A 43 -1.46 3.02 6.94
C PRO A 43 -0.12 3.12 6.22
N VAL A 44 -0.04 2.80 4.93
CA VAL A 44 1.23 2.78 4.18
C VAL A 44 1.83 4.18 4.04
N PRO A 45 1.13 5.17 3.44
CA PRO A 45 1.66 6.53 3.36
C PRO A 45 1.84 7.18 4.74
N VAL A 46 0.93 6.95 5.68
CA VAL A 46 1.04 7.50 7.04
C VAL A 46 2.30 6.99 7.75
N ARG A 47 2.60 5.69 7.66
CA ARG A 47 3.82 5.12 8.27
C ARG A 47 5.09 5.65 7.61
N THR A 48 5.08 5.86 6.30
CA THR A 48 6.22 6.43 5.57
C THR A 48 6.50 7.86 6.01
N LEU A 49 5.46 8.69 6.13
CA LEU A 49 5.56 10.06 6.64
C LEU A 49 6.02 10.09 8.11
N ALA A 50 5.48 9.22 8.95
CA ALA A 50 5.89 9.11 10.35
C ALA A 50 7.35 8.68 10.50
N HIS A 51 7.84 7.80 9.60
CA HIS A 51 9.26 7.44 9.56
C HIS A 51 10.14 8.63 9.17
N ALA A 52 9.78 9.37 8.12
CA ALA A 52 10.50 10.58 7.72
C ALA A 52 10.53 11.63 8.85
N ALA A 53 9.42 11.81 9.57
CA ALA A 53 9.36 12.72 10.71
C ALA A 53 10.29 12.29 11.87
N ARG A 54 10.43 10.96 12.10
CA ARG A 54 11.41 10.44 13.07
C ARG A 54 12.83 10.75 12.63
N LEU A 55 13.18 10.46 11.38
CA LEU A 55 14.51 10.76 10.83
C LEU A 55 14.87 12.25 10.94
N ALA A 56 13.92 13.12 10.64
CA ALA A 56 14.12 14.58 10.78
C ALA A 56 14.32 15.01 12.23
N ARG A 57 13.66 14.35 13.20
CA ARG A 57 13.85 14.58 14.63
C ARG A 57 15.21 14.09 15.09
N ASP A 58 15.60 12.89 14.68
CA ASP A 58 16.87 12.28 15.05
C ASP A 58 18.05 13.11 14.48
N ALA A 59 17.92 13.60 13.24
CA ALA A 59 18.90 14.48 12.63
C ALA A 59 19.16 15.77 13.46
N ARG A 60 18.12 16.35 14.07
CA ARG A 60 18.27 17.52 14.95
C ARG A 60 19.00 17.22 16.25
N GLN A 61 19.00 15.98 16.70
CA GLN A 61 19.66 15.56 17.93
C GLN A 61 21.15 15.24 17.73
N LEU A 62 21.58 14.98 16.49
CA LEU A 62 22.95 14.54 16.19
C LEU A 62 24.01 15.55 16.65
N GLU A 63 23.73 16.85 16.55
CA GLU A 63 24.67 17.89 16.98
C GLU A 63 24.97 17.82 18.47
N SER A 64 23.99 17.43 19.31
CA SER A 64 24.20 17.25 20.74
C SER A 64 25.17 16.14 21.11
N TYR A 65 25.43 15.23 20.16
CA TYR A 65 26.41 14.12 20.28
C TYR A 65 27.70 14.39 19.50
N GLY A 66 27.90 15.62 19.03
CA GLY A 66 29.12 16.00 18.27
C GLY A 66 29.12 15.48 16.83
N ILE A 67 27.98 15.03 16.31
CA ILE A 67 27.85 14.55 14.94
C ILE A 67 27.33 15.70 14.06
N ALA A 68 28.15 16.16 13.13
CA ALA A 68 27.75 17.20 12.18
C ALA A 68 26.72 16.65 11.19
N ALA A 69 25.47 16.86 11.46
CA ALA A 69 24.39 16.65 10.53
C ALA A 69 23.76 18.00 10.22
N GLY A 70 23.92 18.49 9.02
CA GLY A 70 23.19 19.70 8.62
C GLY A 70 21.71 19.48 8.83
N ALA A 71 21.10 20.25 9.75
CA ALA A 71 19.67 20.29 9.95
C ALA A 71 19.01 20.93 8.72
N GLY A 72 18.93 20.19 7.62
CA GLY A 72 18.24 20.62 6.42
C GLY A 72 16.74 20.75 6.67
N ALA A 73 16.12 21.74 6.07
CA ALA A 73 14.67 21.79 5.96
C ALA A 73 14.17 20.56 5.20
N VAL A 74 13.01 20.03 5.59
CA VAL A 74 12.38 18.92 4.87
C VAL A 74 11.93 19.43 3.49
N ASP A 75 12.47 18.83 2.44
CA ASP A 75 11.99 19.05 1.09
C ASP A 75 10.79 18.12 0.83
N TYR A 76 9.61 18.71 0.73
CA TYR A 76 8.38 17.97 0.53
C TYR A 76 8.27 17.30 -0.84
N GLY A 77 8.93 17.83 -1.87
CA GLY A 77 8.91 17.24 -3.21
C GLY A 77 9.49 15.81 -3.21
N PRO A 78 10.75 15.62 -2.83
CA PRO A 78 11.36 14.29 -2.69
C PRO A 78 10.62 13.40 -1.67
N LEU A 79 10.14 13.96 -0.56
CA LEU A 79 9.40 13.20 0.45
C LEU A 79 8.13 12.59 -0.13
N LEU A 80 7.31 13.36 -0.83
CA LEU A 80 6.06 12.87 -1.42
C LEU A 80 6.33 11.86 -2.54
N ARG A 81 7.38 12.06 -3.35
CA ARG A 81 7.81 11.02 -4.31
C ARG A 81 8.16 9.71 -3.60
N ARG A 82 8.92 9.79 -2.50
CA ARG A 82 9.26 8.61 -1.71
C ARG A 82 8.04 7.89 -1.14
N VAL A 83 7.04 8.64 -0.68
CA VAL A 83 5.75 8.06 -0.24
C VAL A 83 5.09 7.29 -1.37
N SER A 84 5.01 7.89 -2.57
CA SER A 84 4.41 7.24 -3.74
C SER A 84 5.15 5.97 -4.13
N GLU A 85 6.48 6.00 -4.17
CA GLU A 85 7.32 4.82 -4.45
C GLU A 85 7.06 3.66 -3.46
N VAL A 86 6.94 3.97 -2.16
CA VAL A 86 6.66 2.97 -1.13
C VAL A 86 5.27 2.38 -1.31
N VAL A 87 4.27 3.21 -1.58
CA VAL A 87 2.90 2.77 -1.86
C VAL A 87 2.88 1.80 -3.05
N GLU A 88 3.52 2.16 -4.15
CA GLU A 88 3.62 1.30 -5.34
C GLU A 88 4.38 0.00 -5.07
N ALA A 89 5.50 0.07 -4.34
CA ALA A 89 6.29 -1.11 -4.00
C ALA A 89 5.49 -2.10 -3.13
N VAL A 90 4.76 -1.60 -2.13
CA VAL A 90 3.89 -2.43 -1.28
C VAL A 90 2.76 -3.05 -2.11
N GLY A 91 2.15 -2.29 -3.02
CA GLY A 91 1.11 -2.80 -3.91
C GLY A 91 1.62 -3.96 -4.79
N ARG A 92 2.83 -3.81 -5.38
CA ARG A 92 3.44 -4.85 -6.23
C ARG A 92 3.88 -6.10 -5.47
N SER A 93 4.39 -5.95 -4.25
CA SER A 93 4.92 -7.05 -3.44
C SER A 93 3.91 -7.68 -2.48
N SER A 94 2.63 -7.36 -2.65
CA SER A 94 1.58 -7.87 -1.78
C SER A 94 1.43 -9.40 -1.92
N ALA A 95 1.63 -10.12 -0.83
CA ALA A 95 1.38 -11.55 -0.77
C ALA A 95 -0.09 -11.90 -1.12
N LEU A 96 -1.01 -11.00 -0.80
CA LEU A 96 -2.44 -11.15 -1.15
C LEU A 96 -2.65 -11.08 -2.66
N ARG A 97 -1.90 -10.25 -3.38
CA ARG A 97 -1.96 -10.20 -4.84
C ARG A 97 -1.54 -11.55 -5.44
N ALA A 98 -0.42 -12.10 -4.98
CA ALA A 98 0.05 -13.39 -5.44
C ALA A 98 -0.95 -14.52 -5.15
N GLN A 99 -1.65 -14.49 -4.02
CA GLN A 99 -2.69 -15.47 -3.70
C GLN A 99 -3.92 -15.33 -4.61
N ILE A 100 -4.36 -14.12 -4.90
CA ILE A 100 -5.45 -13.81 -5.84
C ILE A 100 -5.13 -14.39 -7.23
N ASP A 101 -3.92 -14.13 -7.71
CA ASP A 101 -3.47 -14.61 -9.01
C ASP A 101 -3.36 -16.16 -9.04
N ALA A 102 -2.84 -16.78 -7.97
CA ALA A 102 -2.71 -18.23 -7.84
C ALA A 102 -4.06 -18.98 -7.82
N LEU A 103 -5.11 -18.36 -7.28
CA LEU A 103 -6.47 -18.91 -7.27
C LEU A 103 -7.27 -18.57 -8.52
N GLY A 104 -6.68 -17.92 -9.51
CA GLY A 104 -7.32 -17.59 -10.78
C GLY A 104 -8.45 -16.57 -10.67
N VAL A 105 -8.43 -15.71 -9.66
CA VAL A 105 -9.39 -14.62 -9.52
C VAL A 105 -9.12 -13.57 -10.59
N THR A 106 -10.14 -13.23 -11.37
CA THR A 106 -10.04 -12.13 -12.34
C THR A 106 -10.09 -10.79 -11.63
N VAL A 107 -9.11 -9.92 -11.85
CA VAL A 107 -9.04 -8.61 -11.20
C VAL A 107 -9.20 -7.49 -12.24
N HIS A 108 -10.17 -6.61 -12.01
CA HIS A 108 -10.38 -5.38 -12.76
C HIS A 108 -10.09 -4.17 -11.86
N GLU A 109 -8.97 -3.53 -12.07
CA GLU A 109 -8.58 -2.29 -11.40
C GLU A 109 -9.00 -1.08 -12.24
N LYS A 110 -9.19 0.08 -11.56
CA LYS A 110 -9.57 1.35 -12.19
C LYS A 110 -10.86 1.24 -13.02
N ALA A 111 -11.75 0.36 -12.60
CA ALA A 111 -13.07 0.22 -13.18
C ALA A 111 -14.00 1.28 -12.57
N GLY A 112 -14.29 2.32 -13.36
CA GLY A 112 -15.21 3.40 -13.02
C GLY A 112 -16.44 3.37 -13.89
#